data_a6c991dab80011f5ca4e2b9f28010e13
#
_entry.id   a6c991dab80011f5ca4e2b9f28010e13
#
_cell.length_a   1.000
_cell.length_b   1.000
_cell.length_c   1.000
_cell.angle_alpha   90.00
_cell.angle_beta   90.00
_cell.angle_gamma   90.00
#
_symmetry.space_group_name_H-M   'P 1'
#
loop_
_entity.id
_entity.type
_entity.pdbx_description
1 polymer ?
#
loop_
_entity_poly.entity_id
_entity_poly.type
_entity_poly.pdbx_seq_one_letter_code
_entity_poly.pdbx_strand_id
1 'polypeptide(L)'
;MIDEVIKEGYTMIIMNLELDNIYGFNDFRINFSYPKKIVNSNIPNEHLKDCPKFRYKKAVILMGANATGKTTLGRALLRIFGIIETGNPNYFTQMIRDKNKTARICIEFINGEKILNRLTVSLEKDKSNSLLASIVYKYESAPIRPTDTYEKVLLKMKTQKLDEKMLSVGLTPYTGQIFYSFALDNEENNHQTYSTDPKLFLKVLKAVIGTLDPSLKDISILDGVENSYVIRRGSQEIILQNNKLVNQNLLSSGTVRGVDIALLIASIIANERGFYYCDEHFSYIQTDLEKRMFGIMIEHLQEDEQLIFTTHNTDMLDLNIPKHSYAFLSRNIEGDEIKTSVMYASDVLKRNTDSIRCAAANDVFSSIPDESLLDSLSED
;
A
#
# COMPACT_ATOMS: atom_id res chain seq x y z
N MET A 1 -14.57 -33.22 5.35
CA MET A 1 -15.16 -32.79 4.06
C MET A 1 -15.75 -31.37 4.19
N ILE A 2 -14.98 -30.43 4.80
CA ILE A 2 -15.32 -28.99 4.88
C ILE A 2 -14.10 -28.13 4.56
N ASP A 3 -12.91 -28.74 4.28
CA ASP A 3 -11.64 -28.03 4.15
C ASP A 3 -11.16 -27.78 2.70
N GLU A 4 -12.05 -27.97 1.72
CA GLU A 4 -11.78 -27.60 0.31
C GLU A 4 -12.73 -26.51 -0.23
N VAL A 5 -13.16 -25.57 0.61
CA VAL A 5 -13.69 -24.32 0.10
C VAL A 5 -12.50 -23.49 -0.39
N ILE A 6 -12.11 -23.82 -1.62
CA ILE A 6 -11.56 -22.92 -2.65
C ILE A 6 -11.00 -21.62 -2.04
N LYS A 7 -9.71 -21.62 -1.79
CA LYS A 7 -8.90 -20.40 -1.81
C LYS A 7 -8.86 -19.87 -3.25
N GLU A 8 -10.00 -19.44 -3.78
CA GLU A 8 -10.01 -18.52 -4.92
C GLU A 8 -9.33 -17.25 -4.42
N GLY A 9 -8.17 -16.99 -4.99
CA GLY A 9 -7.21 -16.03 -4.47
C GLY A 9 -7.85 -14.67 -4.20
N TYR A 10 -7.48 -14.09 -3.08
CA TYR A 10 -7.86 -12.75 -2.65
C TYR A 10 -7.15 -11.71 -3.52
N THR A 11 -7.51 -11.61 -4.80
CA THR A 11 -6.91 -10.66 -5.73
C THR A 11 -7.35 -9.25 -5.41
N MET A 12 -6.41 -8.35 -5.19
CA MET A 12 -6.64 -6.92 -5.18
C MET A 12 -5.38 -6.22 -5.71
N ILE A 13 -5.43 -5.78 -6.97
CA ILE A 13 -4.31 -5.13 -7.65
C ILE A 13 -4.73 -3.75 -8.07
N ILE A 14 -4.05 -2.72 -7.59
CA ILE A 14 -4.23 -1.35 -8.06
C ILE A 14 -3.41 -1.17 -9.34
N MET A 15 -4.07 -0.67 -10.40
CA MET A 15 -3.44 -0.39 -11.68
C MET A 15 -3.12 1.07 -11.87
N ASN A 16 -3.99 1.98 -11.40
CA ASN A 16 -3.83 3.42 -11.51
C ASN A 16 -4.60 4.12 -10.40
N LEU A 17 -4.05 5.22 -9.91
CA LEU A 17 -4.71 6.12 -8.97
C LEU A 17 -4.47 7.56 -9.38
N GLU A 18 -5.54 8.35 -9.47
CA GLU A 18 -5.50 9.79 -9.70
C GLU A 18 -6.21 10.49 -8.55
N LEU A 19 -5.59 11.54 -8.04
CA LEU A 19 -6.09 12.35 -6.93
C LEU A 19 -5.97 13.82 -7.29
N ASP A 20 -7.07 14.56 -7.19
CA ASP A 20 -7.08 16.00 -7.38
C ASP A 20 -7.87 16.68 -6.26
N ASN A 21 -7.27 17.68 -5.61
CA ASN A 21 -7.78 18.35 -4.42
C ASN A 21 -8.12 17.37 -3.27
N ILE A 22 -7.29 16.33 -3.13
CA ILE A 22 -7.44 15.27 -2.11
C ILE A 22 -6.24 15.33 -1.15
N TYR A 23 -6.46 15.62 0.13
CA TYR A 23 -5.41 15.90 1.11
C TYR A 23 -4.41 16.94 0.57
N GLY A 24 -3.14 16.55 0.39
CA GLY A 24 -2.08 17.37 -0.21
C GLY A 24 -1.87 17.14 -1.70
N PHE A 25 -2.69 16.30 -2.34
CA PHE A 25 -2.53 15.92 -3.75
C PHE A 25 -3.38 16.81 -4.66
N ASN A 26 -2.74 17.44 -5.65
CA ASN A 26 -3.35 18.16 -6.75
C ASN A 26 -2.79 17.60 -8.06
N ASP A 27 -3.66 17.24 -9.00
CA ASP A 27 -3.28 16.62 -10.28
C ASP A 27 -2.26 15.47 -10.12
N PHE A 28 -2.42 14.69 -9.06
CA PHE A 28 -1.52 13.59 -8.75
C PHE A 28 -1.94 12.32 -9.46
N ARG A 29 -0.95 11.59 -9.98
CA ARG A 29 -1.16 10.28 -10.59
C ARG A 29 -0.05 9.32 -10.25
N ILE A 30 -0.41 8.09 -9.86
CA ILE A 30 0.51 6.96 -9.72
C ILE A 30 -0.01 5.78 -10.52
N ASN A 31 0.83 5.21 -11.40
CA ASN A 31 0.47 4.12 -12.29
C ASN A 31 1.29 2.88 -11.99
N PHE A 32 0.64 1.78 -11.68
CA PHE A 32 1.25 0.50 -11.36
C PHE A 32 1.29 -0.47 -12.54
N SER A 33 0.75 -0.12 -13.71
CA SER A 33 0.89 -0.93 -14.92
C SER A 33 2.34 -0.97 -15.41
N TYR A 34 2.71 -2.03 -16.11
CA TYR A 34 4.03 -2.14 -16.74
C TYR A 34 3.92 -2.69 -18.16
N PRO A 35 3.94 -1.81 -19.19
CA PRO A 35 3.68 -2.21 -20.57
C PRO A 35 4.83 -3.01 -21.21
N LYS A 36 6.06 -2.86 -20.69
CA LYS A 36 7.24 -3.51 -21.23
C LYS A 36 7.32 -4.99 -20.80
N LYS A 37 8.01 -5.81 -21.60
CA LYS A 37 8.34 -7.18 -21.19
C LYS A 37 9.28 -7.14 -19.98
N ILE A 38 8.92 -7.87 -18.94
CA ILE A 38 9.76 -8.04 -17.75
C ILE A 38 10.75 -9.16 -18.05
N VAL A 39 12.03 -8.86 -17.87
CA VAL A 39 13.13 -9.80 -18.12
C VAL A 39 14.06 -9.77 -16.92
N ASN A 40 14.47 -10.94 -16.44
CA ASN A 40 15.41 -11.09 -15.32
C ASN A 40 14.95 -10.39 -14.03
N SER A 41 13.65 -10.46 -13.73
CA SER A 41 13.12 -9.99 -12.45
C SER A 41 13.29 -11.07 -11.37
N ASN A 42 13.72 -10.64 -10.19
CA ASN A 42 13.74 -11.48 -9.00
C ASN A 42 12.39 -11.48 -8.26
N ILE A 43 11.42 -10.71 -8.76
CA ILE A 43 10.05 -10.72 -8.27
C ILE A 43 9.25 -11.68 -9.17
N PRO A 44 8.72 -12.77 -8.64
CA PRO A 44 7.99 -13.74 -9.45
C PRO A 44 6.61 -13.21 -9.87
N ASN A 45 6.15 -13.61 -11.05
CA ASN A 45 4.77 -13.42 -11.51
C ASN A 45 4.28 -11.95 -11.46
N GLU A 46 5.04 -11.03 -12.07
CA GLU A 46 4.63 -9.61 -12.19
C GLU A 46 3.60 -9.42 -13.33
N HIS A 47 2.63 -10.30 -13.39
CA HIS A 47 1.51 -10.26 -14.33
C HIS A 47 0.28 -10.94 -13.71
N LEU A 48 -0.89 -10.61 -14.18
CA LEU A 48 -2.12 -11.22 -13.73
C LEU A 48 -2.12 -12.71 -14.12
N LYS A 49 -2.59 -13.58 -13.22
CA LYS A 49 -2.68 -15.01 -13.40
C LYS A 49 -3.37 -15.37 -14.72
N ASP A 50 -2.77 -16.25 -15.51
CA ASP A 50 -3.20 -16.67 -16.86
C ASP A 50 -3.26 -15.52 -17.90
N CYS A 51 -2.77 -14.30 -17.56
CA CYS A 51 -2.77 -13.15 -18.44
C CYS A 51 -1.35 -12.55 -18.55
N PRO A 52 -0.37 -13.22 -19.16
CA PRO A 52 1.06 -12.87 -19.11
C PRO A 52 1.41 -11.54 -19.80
N LYS A 53 0.47 -10.97 -20.57
CA LYS A 53 0.63 -9.64 -21.17
C LYS A 53 0.06 -8.53 -20.30
N PHE A 54 -0.77 -8.86 -19.32
CA PHE A 54 -1.34 -7.92 -18.37
C PHE A 54 -0.41 -7.80 -17.16
N ARG A 55 0.58 -6.90 -17.27
CA ARG A 55 1.68 -6.75 -16.31
C ARG A 55 1.45 -5.57 -15.39
N TYR A 56 1.89 -5.73 -14.15
CA TYR A 56 1.81 -4.69 -13.12
C TYR A 56 3.04 -4.74 -12.21
N LYS A 57 3.30 -3.64 -11.50
CA LYS A 57 4.35 -3.53 -10.50
C LYS A 57 3.85 -4.21 -9.22
N LYS A 58 4.29 -5.44 -9.01
CA LYS A 58 3.81 -6.32 -7.93
C LYS A 58 4.33 -5.90 -6.56
N ALA A 59 5.60 -5.54 -6.46
CA ALA A 59 6.19 -4.97 -5.27
C ALA A 59 6.80 -3.62 -5.61
N VAL A 60 6.45 -2.57 -4.85
CA VAL A 60 6.92 -1.21 -5.05
C VAL A 60 7.50 -0.69 -3.75
N ILE A 61 8.78 -0.31 -3.78
CA ILE A 61 9.41 0.50 -2.75
C ILE A 61 9.14 1.97 -3.10
N LEU A 62 8.34 2.62 -2.28
CA LEU A 62 7.97 4.02 -2.42
C LEU A 62 8.85 4.88 -1.51
N MET A 63 9.74 5.64 -2.11
CA MET A 63 10.69 6.51 -1.44
C MET A 63 10.32 7.99 -1.59
N GLY A 64 10.94 8.83 -0.80
CA GLY A 64 10.79 10.29 -0.84
C GLY A 64 11.13 10.90 0.51
N ALA A 65 11.47 12.19 0.52
CA ALA A 65 11.73 12.93 1.73
C ALA A 65 10.52 12.95 2.69
N ASN A 66 10.74 13.40 3.92
CA ASN A 66 9.65 13.61 4.86
C ASN A 66 8.63 14.60 4.29
N ALA A 67 7.36 14.41 4.63
CA ALA A 67 6.23 15.22 4.17
C ALA A 67 5.97 15.21 2.64
N THR A 68 6.57 14.30 1.86
CA THR A 68 6.24 14.13 0.42
C THR A 68 4.88 13.47 0.18
N GLY A 69 4.30 12.82 1.21
CA GLY A 69 2.95 12.26 1.13
C GLY A 69 2.87 10.74 1.12
N LYS A 70 3.93 10.01 1.47
CA LYS A 70 3.92 8.53 1.52
C LYS A 70 2.78 8.01 2.42
N THR A 71 2.76 8.42 3.68
CA THR A 71 1.68 8.07 4.63
C THR A 71 0.31 8.57 4.16
N THR A 72 0.27 9.77 3.58
CA THR A 72 -0.99 10.37 3.08
C THR A 72 -1.56 9.56 1.91
N LEU A 73 -0.71 8.99 1.06
CA LEU A 73 -1.13 8.09 -0.03
C LEU A 73 -1.77 6.81 0.53
N GLY A 74 -1.15 6.19 1.54
CA GLY A 74 -1.70 5.03 2.24
C GLY A 74 -3.06 5.33 2.85
N ARG A 75 -3.21 6.47 3.54
CA ARG A 75 -4.49 6.92 4.10
C ARG A 75 -5.55 7.17 3.03
N ALA A 76 -5.17 7.77 1.91
CA ALA A 76 -6.09 7.98 0.79
C ALA A 76 -6.59 6.64 0.25
N LEU A 77 -5.70 5.67 0.01
CA LEU A 77 -6.06 4.33 -0.45
C LEU A 77 -6.99 3.62 0.54
N LEU A 78 -6.68 3.64 1.83
CA LEU A 78 -7.52 3.03 2.87
C LEU A 78 -8.95 3.61 2.85
N ARG A 79 -9.10 4.93 2.73
CA ARG A 79 -10.41 5.56 2.64
C ARG A 79 -11.13 5.27 1.32
N ILE A 80 -10.39 5.19 0.21
CA ILE A 80 -10.95 4.79 -1.09
C ILE A 80 -11.49 3.36 -1.02
N PHE A 81 -10.78 2.45 -0.35
CA PHE A 81 -11.27 1.09 -0.13
C PHE A 81 -12.53 1.09 0.73
N GLY A 82 -12.59 1.95 1.76
CA GLY A 82 -13.82 2.16 2.54
C GLY A 82 -15.01 2.65 1.68
N ILE A 83 -14.76 3.51 0.67
CA ILE A 83 -15.81 3.89 -0.29
C ILE A 83 -16.27 2.69 -1.10
N ILE A 84 -15.34 1.87 -1.59
CA ILE A 84 -15.67 0.67 -2.39
C ILE A 84 -16.51 -0.31 -1.56
N GLU A 85 -16.14 -0.54 -0.30
CA GLU A 85 -16.82 -1.49 0.57
C GLU A 85 -18.19 -1.01 1.04
N THR A 86 -18.30 0.25 1.40
CA THR A 86 -19.48 0.75 2.13
C THR A 86 -20.34 1.75 1.36
N GLY A 87 -19.81 2.33 0.27
CA GLY A 87 -20.45 3.44 -0.44
C GLY A 87 -20.54 4.74 0.36
N ASN A 88 -19.99 4.80 1.58
CA ASN A 88 -20.16 5.95 2.47
C ASN A 88 -19.41 7.19 1.94
N PRO A 89 -20.15 8.27 1.57
CA PRO A 89 -19.55 9.46 1.01
C PRO A 89 -18.67 10.24 2.00
N ASN A 90 -18.79 9.97 3.28
CA ASN A 90 -17.98 10.64 4.30
C ASN A 90 -16.49 10.33 4.12
N TYR A 91 -16.13 9.13 3.66
CA TYR A 91 -14.74 8.82 3.35
C TYR A 91 -14.16 9.78 2.30
N PHE A 92 -14.95 10.12 1.26
CA PHE A 92 -14.53 11.08 0.23
C PHE A 92 -14.47 12.51 0.76
N THR A 93 -15.54 12.97 1.43
CA THR A 93 -15.63 14.37 1.90
C THR A 93 -14.57 14.74 2.93
N GLN A 94 -14.13 13.78 3.75
CA GLN A 94 -13.05 13.96 4.72
C GLN A 94 -11.67 14.12 4.08
N MET A 95 -11.49 13.64 2.84
CA MET A 95 -10.22 13.78 2.12
C MET A 95 -10.10 15.08 1.35
N ILE A 96 -11.20 15.79 1.10
CA ILE A 96 -11.21 17.03 0.31
C ILE A 96 -10.47 18.13 1.06
N ARG A 97 -9.41 18.67 0.42
CA ARG A 97 -8.58 19.74 0.98
C ARG A 97 -9.30 21.09 0.97
N ASP A 98 -9.79 21.51 -0.19
CA ASP A 98 -10.52 22.76 -0.37
C ASP A 98 -11.94 22.47 -0.86
N LYS A 99 -12.91 22.65 0.04
CA LYS A 99 -14.33 22.40 -0.25
C LYS A 99 -14.94 23.43 -1.23
N ASN A 100 -14.20 24.52 -1.51
CA ASN A 100 -14.61 25.51 -2.49
C ASN A 100 -14.16 25.20 -3.92
N LYS A 101 -13.36 24.16 -4.10
CA LYS A 101 -12.89 23.68 -5.39
C LYS A 101 -13.55 22.33 -5.72
N THR A 102 -13.52 21.95 -6.99
CA THR A 102 -13.80 20.56 -7.41
C THR A 102 -12.78 19.63 -6.79
N ALA A 103 -13.19 18.39 -6.52
CA ALA A 103 -12.31 17.35 -6.04
C ALA A 103 -12.59 16.06 -6.80
N ARG A 104 -11.57 15.25 -7.05
CA ARG A 104 -11.71 14.02 -7.82
C ARG A 104 -10.77 12.93 -7.34
N ILE A 105 -11.31 11.73 -7.29
CA ILE A 105 -10.57 10.46 -7.15
C ILE A 105 -10.90 9.62 -8.37
N CYS A 106 -9.89 8.97 -8.95
CA CYS A 106 -10.08 7.93 -9.93
C CYS A 106 -9.15 6.77 -9.59
N ILE A 107 -9.70 5.60 -9.29
CA ILE A 107 -8.94 4.39 -9.03
C ILE A 107 -9.28 3.30 -10.04
N GLU A 108 -8.24 2.64 -10.55
CA GLU A 108 -8.39 1.45 -11.39
C GLU A 108 -7.77 0.26 -10.67
N PHE A 109 -8.54 -0.81 -10.54
CA PHE A 109 -8.14 -1.99 -9.79
C PHE A 109 -8.72 -3.28 -10.37
N ILE A 110 -8.10 -4.39 -10.02
CA ILE A 110 -8.54 -5.74 -10.37
C ILE A 110 -8.87 -6.46 -9.07
N ASN A 111 -9.93 -7.21 -9.08
CA ASN A 111 -10.31 -8.16 -8.03
C ASN A 111 -10.48 -9.57 -8.62
N GLY A 112 -10.83 -10.56 -7.79
CA GLY A 112 -10.77 -12.00 -8.09
C GLY A 112 -11.38 -12.50 -9.41
N GLU A 113 -12.23 -11.72 -10.08
CA GLU A 113 -12.93 -12.15 -11.31
C GLU A 113 -12.20 -11.78 -12.62
N LYS A 114 -10.94 -11.31 -12.54
CA LYS A 114 -10.19 -10.80 -13.72
C LYS A 114 -10.94 -9.70 -14.48
N ILE A 115 -11.55 -8.80 -13.73
CA ILE A 115 -12.24 -7.62 -14.25
C ILE A 115 -11.41 -6.40 -13.87
N LEU A 116 -11.08 -5.56 -14.84
CA LEU A 116 -10.55 -4.22 -14.59
C LEU A 116 -11.71 -3.30 -14.25
N ASN A 117 -11.69 -2.76 -13.05
CA ASN A 117 -12.68 -1.84 -12.50
C ASN A 117 -12.09 -0.42 -12.49
N ARG A 118 -12.91 0.58 -12.79
CA ARG A 118 -12.58 2.00 -12.58
C ARG A 118 -13.71 2.67 -11.83
N LEU A 119 -13.37 3.20 -10.65
CA LEU A 119 -14.25 4.05 -9.87
C LEU A 119 -13.75 5.48 -9.95
N THR A 120 -14.64 6.40 -10.35
CA THR A 120 -14.41 7.83 -10.24
C THR A 120 -15.41 8.41 -9.25
N VAL A 121 -14.92 9.17 -8.26
CA VAL A 121 -15.74 9.93 -7.32
C VAL A 121 -15.33 11.39 -7.46
N SER A 122 -16.28 12.26 -7.71
CA SER A 122 -16.02 13.69 -7.90
C SER A 122 -16.99 14.56 -7.11
N LEU A 123 -16.49 15.69 -6.61
CA LEU A 123 -17.29 16.79 -6.10
C LEU A 123 -17.49 17.77 -7.26
N GLU A 124 -18.73 17.83 -7.77
CA GLU A 124 -19.10 18.71 -8.86
C GLU A 124 -19.97 19.85 -8.32
N LYS A 125 -19.69 21.08 -8.80
CA LYS A 125 -20.51 22.24 -8.48
C LYS A 125 -21.62 22.37 -9.52
N ASP A 126 -22.82 22.71 -9.05
CA ASP A 126 -23.91 23.03 -9.97
C ASP A 126 -23.54 24.30 -10.77
N LYS A 127 -23.65 24.19 -12.10
CA LYS A 127 -23.37 25.30 -13.01
C LYS A 127 -24.34 26.46 -12.84
N SER A 128 -25.56 26.18 -12.34
CA SER A 128 -26.63 27.16 -12.12
C SER A 128 -26.61 27.79 -10.72
N ASN A 129 -26.05 27.07 -9.74
CA ASN A 129 -25.93 27.53 -8.36
C ASN A 129 -24.62 27.02 -7.71
N SER A 130 -23.60 27.86 -7.69
CA SER A 130 -22.26 27.52 -7.15
C SER A 130 -22.26 27.16 -5.65
N LEU A 131 -23.37 27.38 -4.94
CA LEU A 131 -23.53 26.98 -3.52
C LEU A 131 -23.95 25.51 -3.37
N LEU A 132 -24.45 24.89 -4.44
CA LEU A 132 -24.85 23.49 -4.43
C LEU A 132 -23.71 22.64 -5.03
N ALA A 133 -23.18 21.74 -4.22
CA ALA A 133 -22.19 20.76 -4.66
C ALA A 133 -22.78 19.35 -4.48
N SER A 134 -22.58 18.50 -5.48
CA SER A 134 -23.01 17.10 -5.45
C SER A 134 -21.83 16.16 -5.61
N ILE A 135 -21.90 15.00 -4.94
CA ILE A 135 -20.95 13.92 -5.12
C ILE A 135 -21.46 13.03 -6.25
N VAL A 136 -20.65 12.89 -7.28
CA VAL A 136 -20.96 12.08 -8.46
C VAL A 136 -20.07 10.85 -8.48
N TYR A 137 -20.68 9.69 -8.67
CA TYR A 137 -20.01 8.41 -8.81
C TYR A 137 -20.12 7.93 -10.25
N LYS A 138 -18.99 7.53 -10.83
CA LYS A 138 -18.93 6.85 -12.13
C LYS A 138 -18.18 5.55 -11.98
N TYR A 139 -18.81 4.46 -12.38
CA TYR A 139 -18.19 3.14 -12.37
C TYR A 139 -18.14 2.56 -13.78
N GLU A 140 -16.95 2.07 -14.14
CA GLU A 140 -16.67 1.46 -15.43
C GLU A 140 -15.96 0.13 -15.22
N SER A 141 -16.22 -0.86 -16.05
CA SER A 141 -15.53 -2.13 -15.97
C SER A 141 -15.37 -2.80 -17.33
N ALA A 142 -14.38 -3.68 -17.42
CA ALA A 142 -14.15 -4.54 -18.57
C ALA A 142 -13.46 -5.85 -18.17
N PRO A 143 -13.86 -7.01 -18.74
CA PRO A 143 -13.20 -8.28 -18.49
C PRO A 143 -11.82 -8.32 -19.16
N ILE A 144 -10.86 -8.94 -18.49
CA ILE A 144 -9.50 -9.13 -18.95
C ILE A 144 -9.39 -10.52 -19.58
N ARG A 145 -8.92 -10.59 -20.82
CA ARG A 145 -8.68 -11.84 -21.55
C ARG A 145 -7.18 -12.20 -21.50
N PRO A 146 -6.81 -13.48 -21.68
CA PRO A 146 -5.41 -13.93 -21.60
C PRO A 146 -4.42 -13.19 -22.52
N THR A 147 -4.89 -12.64 -23.64
CA THR A 147 -4.05 -11.91 -24.61
C THR A 147 -4.07 -10.40 -24.45
N ASP A 148 -4.85 -9.88 -23.50
CA ASP A 148 -5.00 -8.44 -23.32
C ASP A 148 -3.80 -7.83 -22.60
N THR A 149 -3.51 -6.57 -22.93
CA THR A 149 -2.67 -5.66 -22.13
C THR A 149 -3.59 -4.69 -21.39
N TYR A 150 -3.05 -4.04 -20.38
CA TYR A 150 -3.79 -3.03 -19.61
C TYR A 150 -4.42 -1.96 -20.53
N GLU A 151 -3.65 -1.41 -21.48
CA GLU A 151 -4.11 -0.39 -22.40
C GLU A 151 -5.26 -0.87 -23.31
N LYS A 152 -5.20 -2.13 -23.73
CA LYS A 152 -6.30 -2.73 -24.54
C LYS A 152 -7.58 -2.88 -23.74
N VAL A 153 -7.48 -3.20 -22.45
CA VAL A 153 -8.65 -3.33 -21.59
C VAL A 153 -9.27 -1.98 -21.29
N LEU A 154 -8.46 -0.93 -21.10
CA LEU A 154 -8.96 0.45 -20.94
C LEU A 154 -9.87 0.88 -22.09
N LEU A 155 -9.52 0.53 -23.33
CA LEU A 155 -10.33 0.86 -24.52
C LEU A 155 -11.66 0.12 -24.58
N LYS A 156 -11.82 -0.96 -23.79
CA LYS A 156 -13.04 -1.78 -23.75
C LYS A 156 -13.95 -1.46 -22.57
N MET A 157 -13.54 -0.56 -21.68
CA MET A 157 -14.30 -0.21 -20.48
C MET A 157 -15.67 0.35 -20.84
N LYS A 158 -16.67 -0.10 -20.12
CA LYS A 158 -18.07 0.34 -20.29
C LYS A 158 -18.59 0.88 -18.98
N THR A 159 -19.28 2.02 -19.06
CA THR A 159 -19.97 2.60 -17.90
C THR A 159 -21.10 1.67 -17.47
N GLN A 160 -21.13 1.35 -16.20
CA GLN A 160 -22.19 0.60 -15.54
C GLN A 160 -23.15 1.57 -14.87
N LYS A 161 -24.46 1.28 -14.94
CA LYS A 161 -25.44 2.04 -14.18
C LYS A 161 -25.30 1.65 -12.70
N LEU A 162 -24.99 2.63 -11.88
CA LEU A 162 -25.07 2.49 -10.43
C LEU A 162 -26.52 2.78 -10.00
N ASP A 163 -27.11 1.85 -9.23
CA ASP A 163 -28.39 2.06 -8.59
C ASP A 163 -28.18 2.93 -7.34
N GLU A 164 -29.06 3.89 -7.06
CA GLU A 164 -29.00 4.74 -5.86
C GLU A 164 -28.94 3.89 -4.56
N LYS A 165 -29.61 2.75 -4.56
CA LYS A 165 -29.56 1.79 -3.46
C LYS A 165 -28.17 1.20 -3.25
N MET A 166 -27.34 1.16 -4.28
CA MET A 166 -25.99 0.59 -4.23
C MET A 166 -24.96 1.54 -3.64
N LEU A 167 -25.17 2.83 -3.74
CA LEU A 167 -24.36 3.82 -3.05
C LEU A 167 -24.48 3.69 -1.51
N SER A 168 -25.54 3.04 -1.02
CA SER A 168 -25.74 2.79 0.40
C SER A 168 -25.14 1.47 0.92
N VAL A 169 -24.78 0.54 0.05
CA VAL A 169 -24.21 -0.78 0.40
C VAL A 169 -22.82 -1.01 -0.17
N GLY A 170 -22.25 -0.01 -0.84
CA GLY A 170 -20.95 -0.09 -1.49
C GLY A 170 -20.96 -0.68 -2.88
N LEU A 171 -19.78 -0.85 -3.45
CA LEU A 171 -19.58 -1.36 -4.82
C LEU A 171 -19.30 -2.87 -4.84
N THR A 172 -19.19 -3.51 -3.68
CA THR A 172 -18.90 -4.94 -3.56
C THR A 172 -19.86 -5.85 -4.34
N PRO A 173 -21.15 -5.52 -4.52
CA PRO A 173 -22.04 -6.31 -5.40
C PRO A 173 -21.60 -6.32 -6.88
N TYR A 174 -20.79 -5.34 -7.31
CA TYR A 174 -20.28 -5.27 -8.70
C TYR A 174 -18.82 -5.67 -8.79
N THR A 175 -18.04 -5.34 -7.76
CA THR A 175 -16.60 -5.54 -7.77
C THR A 175 -16.20 -6.86 -7.12
N GLY A 176 -17.10 -7.56 -6.40
CA GLY A 176 -16.73 -8.58 -5.43
C GLY A 176 -16.05 -7.98 -4.20
N GLN A 177 -15.77 -8.82 -3.21
CA GLN A 177 -15.06 -8.40 -2.00
C GLN A 177 -13.62 -8.01 -2.33
N ILE A 178 -13.10 -7.01 -1.63
CA ILE A 178 -11.71 -6.59 -1.70
C ILE A 178 -10.99 -7.00 -0.41
N PHE A 179 -9.76 -7.49 -0.54
CA PHE A 179 -8.97 -8.00 0.56
C PHE A 179 -7.64 -7.25 0.63
N TYR A 180 -7.43 -6.53 1.73
CA TYR A 180 -6.28 -5.66 1.89
C TYR A 180 -5.78 -5.61 3.34
N SER A 181 -4.52 -5.20 3.51
CA SER A 181 -3.91 -4.92 4.81
C SER A 181 -3.11 -3.62 4.72
N PHE A 182 -3.33 -2.73 5.68
CA PHE A 182 -2.57 -1.50 5.83
C PHE A 182 -1.87 -1.50 7.19
N ALA A 183 -0.56 -1.42 7.17
CA ALA A 183 0.26 -1.16 8.33
C ALA A 183 0.59 0.35 8.32
N LEU A 184 -0.30 1.18 8.85
CA LEU A 184 -0.16 2.63 8.96
C LEU A 184 0.02 3.05 10.41
N ASP A 185 0.82 4.09 10.64
CA ASP A 185 0.93 4.69 11.96
C ASP A 185 -0.34 5.45 12.36
N ASN A 186 -0.76 5.25 13.64
CA ASN A 186 -1.81 6.03 14.30
C ASN A 186 -3.19 6.00 13.61
N GLU A 187 -3.51 5.01 12.81
CA GLU A 187 -4.87 4.80 12.32
C GLU A 187 -5.60 3.80 13.21
N GLU A 188 -6.73 4.25 13.81
CA GLU A 188 -7.59 3.40 14.65
C GLU A 188 -8.25 2.24 13.89
N ASN A 189 -8.27 2.35 12.57
CA ASN A 189 -8.86 1.37 11.65
C ASN A 189 -7.79 0.61 10.86
N ASN A 190 -6.73 0.18 11.50
CA ASN A 190 -5.90 -0.85 10.92
C ASN A 190 -6.77 -2.11 10.74
N HIS A 191 -7.31 -2.30 9.54
CA HIS A 191 -7.96 -3.54 9.12
C HIS A 191 -6.91 -4.65 8.97
N GLN A 192 -6.02 -4.74 9.94
CA GLN A 192 -5.16 -5.89 10.11
C GLN A 192 -6.05 -7.00 10.63
N THR A 193 -6.65 -7.72 9.70
CA THR A 193 -7.29 -8.97 10.03
C THR A 193 -6.19 -9.94 10.40
N TYR A 194 -6.39 -10.60 11.50
CA TYR A 194 -5.47 -11.57 12.09
C TYR A 194 -5.21 -12.69 11.10
N SER A 195 -4.00 -13.22 11.11
CA SER A 195 -3.74 -14.54 10.54
C SER A 195 -4.73 -15.52 11.18
N THR A 196 -5.45 -16.22 10.35
CA THR A 196 -6.42 -17.25 10.79
C THR A 196 -5.70 -18.45 11.42
N ASP A 197 -4.40 -18.59 11.23
CA ASP A 197 -3.56 -19.63 11.84
C ASP A 197 -2.69 -19.06 12.99
N PRO A 198 -3.12 -19.22 14.26
CA PRO A 198 -2.36 -18.78 15.43
C PRO A 198 -0.96 -19.41 15.54
N LYS A 199 -0.78 -20.61 14.99
CA LYS A 199 0.53 -21.30 15.01
C LYS A 199 1.51 -20.67 14.01
N LEU A 200 1.03 -20.32 12.83
CA LEU A 200 1.83 -19.59 11.84
C LEU A 200 2.22 -18.22 12.39
N PHE A 201 1.25 -17.47 12.94
CA PHE A 201 1.57 -16.17 13.52
C PHE A 201 2.57 -16.29 14.67
N LEU A 202 2.40 -17.24 15.58
CA LEU A 202 3.38 -17.50 16.67
C LEU A 202 4.78 -17.79 16.10
N LYS A 203 4.88 -18.58 15.03
CA LYS A 203 6.17 -18.90 14.39
C LYS A 203 6.84 -17.62 13.85
N VAL A 204 6.08 -16.79 13.14
CA VAL A 204 6.59 -15.53 12.58
C VAL A 204 6.91 -14.53 13.69
N LEU A 205 6.05 -14.40 14.68
CA LEU A 205 6.25 -13.52 15.83
C LEU A 205 7.55 -13.87 16.58
N LYS A 206 7.80 -15.17 16.86
CA LYS A 206 9.05 -15.64 17.45
C LYS A 206 10.27 -15.28 16.60
N ALA A 207 10.18 -15.49 15.30
CA ALA A 207 11.27 -15.20 14.38
C ALA A 207 11.58 -13.69 14.33
N VAL A 208 10.58 -12.84 14.18
CA VAL A 208 10.75 -11.38 14.09
C VAL A 208 11.19 -10.81 15.43
N ILE A 209 10.40 -11.01 16.49
CA ILE A 209 10.69 -10.43 17.82
C ILE A 209 11.99 -10.98 18.41
N GLY A 210 12.23 -12.30 18.32
CA GLY A 210 13.47 -12.90 18.82
C GLY A 210 14.72 -12.48 18.05
N THR A 211 14.57 -12.02 16.80
CA THR A 211 15.68 -11.41 16.04
C THR A 211 15.92 -9.96 16.45
N LEU A 212 14.85 -9.18 16.70
CA LEU A 212 14.94 -7.78 17.10
C LEU A 212 15.41 -7.63 18.56
N ASP A 213 14.96 -8.51 19.44
CA ASP A 213 15.36 -8.55 20.85
C ASP A 213 15.60 -9.99 21.31
N PRO A 214 16.86 -10.45 21.28
CA PRO A 214 17.22 -11.83 21.67
C PRO A 214 16.86 -12.19 23.12
N SER A 215 16.52 -11.22 23.98
CA SER A 215 16.05 -11.49 25.36
C SER A 215 14.59 -11.97 25.41
N LEU A 216 13.82 -11.82 24.30
CA LEU A 216 12.39 -12.15 24.18
C LEU A 216 12.19 -13.48 23.44
N LYS A 217 12.87 -14.53 23.85
CA LYS A 217 12.81 -15.84 23.15
C LYS A 217 11.62 -16.71 23.54
N ASP A 218 11.08 -16.51 24.74
CA ASP A 218 9.94 -17.29 25.22
C ASP A 218 8.63 -16.58 24.87
N ILE A 219 8.06 -16.98 23.73
CA ILE A 219 6.77 -16.49 23.26
C ILE A 219 5.85 -17.69 23.10
N SER A 220 4.65 -17.64 23.68
CA SER A 220 3.66 -18.73 23.62
C SER A 220 2.24 -18.19 23.43
N ILE A 221 1.35 -19.04 22.93
CA ILE A 221 -0.09 -18.76 22.93
C ILE A 221 -0.57 -18.76 24.37
N LEU A 222 -1.45 -17.82 24.70
CA LEU A 222 -2.12 -17.79 26.01
C LEU A 222 -3.33 -18.71 25.97
N ASP A 223 -3.28 -19.80 26.72
CA ASP A 223 -4.37 -20.78 26.75
C ASP A 223 -5.68 -20.17 27.30
N GLY A 224 -6.78 -20.50 26.64
CA GLY A 224 -8.12 -20.08 27.06
C GLY A 224 -8.51 -18.65 26.67
N VAL A 225 -7.63 -17.91 25.99
CA VAL A 225 -7.93 -16.55 25.49
C VAL A 225 -7.62 -16.47 24.00
N GLU A 226 -8.64 -16.23 23.19
CA GLU A 226 -8.48 -16.12 21.73
C GLU A 226 -7.52 -14.98 21.35
N ASN A 227 -6.75 -15.19 20.28
CA ASN A 227 -5.83 -14.21 19.71
C ASN A 227 -4.89 -13.55 20.74
N SER A 228 -4.41 -14.35 21.70
CA SER A 228 -3.58 -13.85 22.79
C SER A 228 -2.27 -14.62 22.91
N TYR A 229 -1.18 -13.87 23.12
CA TYR A 229 0.17 -14.38 23.22
C TYR A 229 0.87 -13.77 24.41
N VAL A 230 1.73 -14.54 25.03
CA VAL A 230 2.60 -14.11 26.14
C VAL A 230 4.03 -14.04 25.62
N ILE A 231 4.66 -12.88 25.78
CA ILE A 231 6.07 -12.63 25.48
C ILE A 231 6.78 -12.48 26.82
N ARG A 232 7.79 -13.32 27.10
CA ARG A 232 8.49 -13.33 28.38
C ARG A 232 9.90 -12.77 28.27
N ARG A 233 10.24 -11.91 29.22
CA ARG A 233 11.59 -11.41 29.47
C ARG A 233 11.96 -11.69 30.93
N GLY A 234 12.65 -12.79 31.18
CA GLY A 234 12.92 -13.24 32.57
C GLY A 234 11.61 -13.48 33.32
N SER A 235 11.37 -12.74 34.42
CA SER A 235 10.13 -12.81 35.22
C SER A 235 9.02 -11.88 34.72
N GLN A 236 9.28 -11.07 33.71
CA GLN A 236 8.28 -10.13 33.17
C GLN A 236 7.49 -10.80 32.05
N GLU A 237 6.17 -10.63 32.09
CA GLU A 237 5.23 -11.08 31.05
C GLU A 237 4.61 -9.88 30.35
N ILE A 238 4.63 -9.89 29.02
CA ILE A 238 4.04 -8.89 28.14
C ILE A 238 2.95 -9.60 27.36
N ILE A 239 1.73 -9.09 27.45
CA ILE A 239 0.58 -9.69 26.78
C ILE A 239 0.35 -8.98 25.44
N LEU A 240 0.29 -9.77 24.41
CA LEU A 240 -0.23 -9.34 23.09
C LEU A 240 -1.63 -9.92 22.94
N GLN A 241 -2.64 -9.08 22.96
CA GLN A 241 -4.04 -9.49 22.82
C GLN A 241 -4.71 -8.72 21.68
N ASN A 242 -5.35 -9.42 20.78
CA ASN A 242 -5.99 -8.82 19.60
C ASN A 242 -5.05 -7.85 18.88
N ASN A 243 -3.79 -8.24 18.69
CA ASN A 243 -2.67 -7.49 18.09
C ASN A 243 -2.27 -6.20 18.84
N LYS A 244 -2.77 -5.99 20.04
CA LYS A 244 -2.41 -4.85 20.88
C LYS A 244 -1.53 -5.32 22.04
N LEU A 245 -0.38 -4.69 22.21
CA LEU A 245 0.49 -4.90 23.36
C LEU A 245 -0.12 -4.19 24.57
N VAL A 246 -0.41 -4.95 25.64
CA VAL A 246 -1.01 -4.41 26.87
C VAL A 246 0.02 -3.56 27.62
N ASN A 247 1.27 -3.97 27.67
CA ASN A 247 2.36 -3.33 28.41
C ASN A 247 3.51 -2.93 27.47
N GLN A 248 3.21 -2.18 26.41
CA GLN A 248 4.20 -1.81 25.38
C GLN A 248 5.40 -1.02 25.91
N ASN A 249 5.26 -0.31 27.04
CA ASN A 249 6.33 0.48 27.67
C ASN A 249 7.53 -0.37 28.13
N LEU A 250 7.36 -1.69 28.23
CA LEU A 250 8.42 -2.62 28.54
C LEU A 250 9.28 -3.01 27.34
N LEU A 251 8.90 -2.61 26.13
CA LEU A 251 9.56 -2.95 24.89
C LEU A 251 10.21 -1.71 24.26
N SER A 252 11.25 -1.94 23.46
CA SER A 252 11.83 -0.90 22.61
C SER A 252 10.86 -0.54 21.47
N SER A 253 10.97 0.67 20.90
CA SER A 253 10.17 1.08 19.75
C SER A 253 10.30 0.10 18.57
N GLY A 254 11.50 -0.39 18.29
CA GLY A 254 11.73 -1.39 17.24
C GLY A 254 11.01 -2.71 17.53
N THR A 255 10.99 -3.16 18.78
CA THR A 255 10.29 -4.40 19.16
C THR A 255 8.78 -4.24 19.09
N VAL A 256 8.24 -3.09 19.48
CA VAL A 256 6.80 -2.76 19.32
C VAL A 256 6.41 -2.83 17.84
N ARG A 257 7.19 -2.18 16.96
CA ARG A 257 6.98 -2.24 15.50
C ARG A 257 7.14 -3.65 14.95
N GLY A 258 8.02 -4.44 15.55
CA GLY A 258 8.22 -5.85 15.18
C GLY A 258 6.95 -6.68 15.24
N VAL A 259 5.99 -6.35 16.10
CA VAL A 259 4.69 -7.04 16.17
C VAL A 259 3.88 -6.76 14.90
N ASP A 260 3.79 -5.51 14.47
CA ASP A 260 3.06 -5.13 13.26
C ASP A 260 3.71 -5.73 12.00
N ILE A 261 5.04 -5.78 11.98
CA ILE A 261 5.80 -6.43 10.90
C ILE A 261 5.56 -7.95 10.90
N ALA A 262 5.52 -8.58 12.06
CA ALA A 262 5.23 -10.00 12.18
C ALA A 262 3.82 -10.34 11.66
N LEU A 263 2.83 -9.49 11.94
CA LEU A 263 1.47 -9.61 11.43
C LEU A 263 1.44 -9.50 9.91
N LEU A 264 2.10 -8.50 9.35
CA LEU A 264 2.17 -8.29 7.91
C LEU A 264 2.84 -9.48 7.22
N ILE A 265 3.99 -9.95 7.70
CA ILE A 265 4.70 -11.11 7.15
C ILE A 265 3.84 -12.37 7.26
N ALA A 266 3.18 -12.61 8.41
CA ALA A 266 2.32 -13.77 8.59
C ALA A 266 1.12 -13.75 7.62
N SER A 267 0.50 -12.58 7.41
CA SER A 267 -0.61 -12.41 6.47
C SER A 267 -0.18 -12.68 5.03
N ILE A 268 1.02 -12.22 4.64
CA ILE A 268 1.58 -12.50 3.31
C ILE A 268 1.86 -14.01 3.16
N ILE A 269 2.51 -14.66 4.14
CA ILE A 269 2.79 -16.10 4.10
C ILE A 269 1.51 -16.91 4.04
N ALA A 270 0.46 -16.48 4.75
CA ALA A 270 -0.84 -17.15 4.76
C ALA A 270 -1.70 -16.88 3.51
N ASN A 271 -1.27 -15.96 2.63
CA ASN A 271 -2.03 -15.52 1.47
C ASN A 271 -3.45 -15.06 1.85
N GLU A 272 -3.54 -14.13 2.80
CA GLU A 272 -4.82 -13.67 3.35
C GLU A 272 -5.40 -12.46 2.64
N ARG A 273 -4.59 -11.73 1.89
CA ARG A 273 -4.96 -10.46 1.26
C ARG A 273 -4.37 -10.36 -0.14
N GLY A 274 -5.05 -9.59 -1.01
CA GLY A 274 -4.54 -9.28 -2.34
C GLY A 274 -3.67 -8.02 -2.37
N PHE A 275 -3.84 -7.12 -1.39
CA PHE A 275 -3.11 -5.85 -1.34
C PHE A 275 -2.54 -5.57 0.05
N TYR A 276 -1.28 -5.14 0.06
CA TYR A 276 -0.55 -4.79 1.28
C TYR A 276 0.09 -3.40 1.15
N TYR A 277 -0.09 -2.57 2.17
CA TYR A 277 0.59 -1.28 2.30
C TYR A 277 1.35 -1.23 3.63
N CYS A 278 2.68 -1.09 3.57
CA CYS A 278 3.54 -1.01 4.74
C CYS A 278 4.19 0.37 4.81
N ASP A 279 3.77 1.20 5.79
CA ASP A 279 4.18 2.59 5.89
C ASP A 279 5.23 2.80 6.99
N GLU A 280 6.49 2.92 6.57
CA GLU A 280 7.64 3.29 7.42
C GLU A 280 7.82 2.47 8.73
N HIS A 281 7.27 1.24 8.79
CA HIS A 281 7.31 0.40 9.99
C HIS A 281 8.72 -0.05 10.36
N PHE A 282 9.67 0.06 9.45
CA PHE A 282 11.06 -0.35 9.62
C PHE A 282 11.99 0.77 10.10
N SER A 283 11.49 1.99 10.33
CA SER A 283 12.30 3.16 10.69
C SER A 283 13.14 2.99 11.97
N TYR A 284 12.76 2.07 12.85
CA TYR A 284 13.48 1.75 14.10
C TYR A 284 14.21 0.41 14.04
N ILE A 285 14.40 -0.15 12.86
CA ILE A 285 15.00 -1.47 12.65
C ILE A 285 16.31 -1.31 11.89
N GLN A 286 17.29 -2.17 12.20
CA GLN A 286 18.56 -2.19 11.49
C GLN A 286 18.34 -2.48 10.00
N THR A 287 19.06 -1.78 9.15
CA THR A 287 18.96 -1.84 7.70
C THR A 287 19.05 -3.27 7.13
N ASP A 288 19.97 -4.09 7.64
CA ASP A 288 20.12 -5.46 7.13
C ASP A 288 18.89 -6.33 7.46
N LEU A 289 18.26 -6.09 8.62
CA LEU A 289 17.02 -6.77 8.99
C LEU A 289 15.84 -6.28 8.14
N GLU A 290 15.76 -4.97 7.87
CA GLU A 290 14.76 -4.41 6.94
C GLU A 290 14.87 -5.08 5.57
N LYS A 291 16.08 -5.11 4.98
CA LYS A 291 16.32 -5.79 3.69
C LYS A 291 15.92 -7.26 3.71
N ARG A 292 16.28 -7.98 4.79
CA ARG A 292 15.99 -9.40 4.93
C ARG A 292 14.48 -9.66 5.06
N MET A 293 13.77 -8.88 5.87
CA MET A 293 12.33 -9.02 6.07
C MET A 293 11.55 -8.65 4.81
N PHE A 294 11.98 -7.60 4.11
CA PHE A 294 11.40 -7.22 2.81
C PHE A 294 11.62 -8.34 1.76
N GLY A 295 12.82 -8.96 1.74
CA GLY A 295 13.09 -10.13 0.90
C GLY A 295 12.11 -11.28 1.17
N ILE A 296 11.86 -11.60 2.45
CA ILE A 296 10.89 -12.63 2.86
C ILE A 296 9.47 -12.27 2.36
N MET A 297 9.06 -11.00 2.47
CA MET A 297 7.76 -10.58 1.95
C MET A 297 7.65 -10.83 0.45
N ILE A 298 8.66 -10.45 -0.34
CA ILE A 298 8.66 -10.67 -1.81
C ILE A 298 8.64 -12.16 -2.16
N GLU A 299 9.43 -12.97 -1.46
CA GLU A 299 9.51 -14.43 -1.68
C GLU A 299 8.16 -15.12 -1.48
N HIS A 300 7.33 -14.60 -0.58
CA HIS A 300 6.03 -15.17 -0.22
C HIS A 300 4.83 -14.52 -0.91
N LEU A 301 4.99 -13.36 -1.58
CA LEU A 301 3.91 -12.78 -2.37
C LEU A 301 3.45 -13.74 -3.45
N GLN A 302 2.19 -14.13 -3.37
CA GLN A 302 1.57 -15.05 -4.32
C GLN A 302 1.20 -14.34 -5.63
N GLU A 303 0.72 -15.12 -6.62
CA GLU A 303 0.12 -14.56 -7.82
C GLU A 303 -1.06 -13.64 -7.45
N ASP A 304 -1.20 -12.56 -8.22
CA ASP A 304 -2.32 -11.61 -8.05
C ASP A 304 -2.35 -10.85 -6.72
N GLU A 305 -1.22 -10.78 -6.02
CA GLU A 305 -1.00 -9.92 -4.86
C GLU A 305 -0.12 -8.72 -5.21
N GLN A 306 -0.25 -7.63 -4.42
CA GLN A 306 0.53 -6.41 -4.58
C GLN A 306 0.99 -5.85 -3.23
N LEU A 307 2.26 -5.47 -3.14
CA LEU A 307 2.86 -4.83 -1.96
C LEU A 307 3.36 -3.43 -2.30
N ILE A 308 2.95 -2.43 -1.54
CA ILE A 308 3.58 -1.11 -1.48
C ILE A 308 4.29 -0.98 -0.14
N PHE A 309 5.58 -0.74 -0.20
CA PHE A 309 6.47 -0.61 0.95
C PHE A 309 7.08 0.78 0.95
N THR A 310 6.80 1.59 1.97
CA THR A 310 7.38 2.93 2.05
C THR A 310 8.56 2.96 2.99
N THR A 311 9.61 3.65 2.59
CA THR A 311 10.81 3.85 3.39
C THR A 311 11.57 5.11 2.94
N HIS A 312 12.35 5.68 3.84
CA HIS A 312 13.36 6.70 3.52
C HIS A 312 14.79 6.14 3.63
N ASN A 313 14.94 4.85 3.92
CA ASN A 313 16.23 4.19 3.99
C ASN A 313 16.84 3.99 2.59
N THR A 314 17.87 4.76 2.27
CA THR A 314 18.55 4.72 0.97
C THR A 314 19.31 3.42 0.72
N ASP A 315 19.59 2.63 1.76
CA ASP A 315 20.24 1.33 1.59
C ASP A 315 19.32 0.28 0.93
N MET A 316 18.01 0.53 0.93
CA MET A 316 17.05 -0.28 0.18
C MET A 316 17.26 -0.17 -1.35
N LEU A 317 17.95 0.87 -1.83
CA LEU A 317 18.30 1.07 -3.25
C LEU A 317 19.34 0.06 -3.77
N ASP A 318 20.02 -0.66 -2.88
CA ASP A 318 20.99 -1.70 -3.22
C ASP A 318 20.36 -3.09 -3.36
N LEU A 319 19.07 -3.21 -3.15
CA LEU A 319 18.38 -4.50 -3.33
C LEU A 319 18.40 -4.90 -4.82
N ASN A 320 18.64 -6.17 -5.04
CA ASN A 320 18.61 -6.74 -6.39
C ASN A 320 17.17 -7.00 -6.86
N ILE A 321 16.40 -5.93 -7.03
CA ILE A 321 15.04 -5.95 -7.58
C ILE A 321 14.95 -5.03 -8.81
N PRO A 322 13.93 -5.21 -9.67
CA PRO A 322 13.80 -4.44 -10.90
C PRO A 322 13.64 -2.94 -10.67
N LYS A 323 14.17 -2.10 -11.56
CA LYS A 323 14.05 -0.64 -11.47
C LYS A 323 12.61 -0.13 -11.46
N HIS A 324 11.67 -0.86 -12.06
CA HIS A 324 10.27 -0.48 -12.03
C HIS A 324 9.61 -0.70 -10.66
N SER A 325 10.28 -1.40 -9.74
CA SER A 325 9.84 -1.54 -8.36
C SER A 325 10.23 -0.38 -7.45
N TYR A 326 10.99 0.59 -7.95
CA TYR A 326 11.34 1.80 -7.20
C TYR A 326 10.56 3.00 -7.70
N ALA A 327 9.77 3.60 -6.83
CA ALA A 327 9.03 4.82 -7.06
C ALA A 327 9.50 5.91 -6.09
N PHE A 328 9.68 7.12 -6.60
CA PHE A 328 10.13 8.28 -5.82
C PHE A 328 9.04 9.34 -5.82
N LEU A 329 8.55 9.69 -4.63
CA LEU A 329 7.67 10.82 -4.44
C LEU A 329 8.50 12.09 -4.24
N SER A 330 8.19 13.10 -5.02
CA SER A 330 8.73 14.44 -4.87
C SER A 330 7.62 15.45 -4.62
N ARG A 331 7.95 16.52 -3.91
CA ARG A 331 7.01 17.60 -3.59
C ARG A 331 7.66 18.92 -3.95
N ASN A 332 7.11 19.59 -4.96
CA ASN A 332 7.55 20.88 -5.42
C ASN A 332 6.55 21.94 -4.96
N ILE A 333 7.09 23.11 -4.57
CA ILE A 333 6.30 24.27 -4.18
C ILE A 333 6.49 25.31 -5.30
N GLU A 334 5.43 25.58 -6.04
CA GLU A 334 5.41 26.59 -7.10
C GLU A 334 4.47 27.73 -6.68
N GLY A 335 5.03 28.79 -6.12
CA GLY A 335 4.24 29.87 -5.49
C GLY A 335 3.44 29.35 -4.29
N ASP A 336 2.12 29.50 -4.32
CA ASP A 336 1.21 28.99 -3.27
C ASP A 336 0.73 27.55 -3.54
N GLU A 337 1.11 26.98 -4.68
CA GLU A 337 0.68 25.63 -5.05
C GLU A 337 1.72 24.58 -4.67
N ILE A 338 1.23 23.53 -4.03
CA ILE A 338 2.01 22.34 -3.71
C ILE A 338 1.66 21.26 -4.72
N LYS A 339 2.65 20.82 -5.47
CA LYS A 339 2.51 19.74 -6.45
C LYS A 339 3.32 18.52 -6.00
N THR A 340 2.64 17.41 -5.79
CA THR A 340 3.28 16.11 -5.53
C THR A 340 3.32 15.31 -6.83
N SER A 341 4.47 14.73 -7.14
CA SER A 341 4.63 13.87 -8.30
C SER A 341 5.32 12.57 -7.94
N VAL A 342 5.19 11.56 -8.79
CA VAL A 342 5.86 10.28 -8.64
C VAL A 342 6.66 9.96 -9.89
N MET A 343 7.89 9.48 -9.70
CA MET A 343 8.78 9.05 -10.77
C MET A 343 9.28 7.64 -10.47
N TYR A 344 9.19 6.73 -11.44
CA TYR A 344 9.79 5.41 -11.30
C TYR A 344 11.24 5.41 -11.78
N ALA A 345 12.12 4.69 -11.09
CA ALA A 345 13.51 4.57 -11.53
C ALA A 345 13.64 4.07 -12.98
N SER A 346 12.74 3.18 -13.41
CA SER A 346 12.70 2.67 -14.80
C SER A 346 12.31 3.71 -15.85
N ASP A 347 11.74 4.85 -15.45
CA ASP A 347 11.35 5.91 -16.39
C ASP A 347 12.56 6.74 -16.81
N VAL A 348 13.55 6.83 -15.95
CA VAL A 348 14.79 7.62 -16.16
C VAL A 348 15.97 6.70 -16.49
N LEU A 349 16.19 5.66 -15.71
CA LEU A 349 17.35 4.78 -15.81
C LEU A 349 17.10 3.65 -16.82
N LYS A 350 17.58 3.83 -18.04
CA LYS A 350 17.27 2.90 -19.15
C LYS A 350 18.26 1.74 -19.28
N ARG A 351 19.52 1.90 -18.83
CA ARG A 351 20.55 0.86 -18.93
C ARG A 351 20.58 0.00 -17.68
N ASN A 352 20.80 -1.29 -17.80
CA ASN A 352 20.88 -2.19 -16.63
C ASN A 352 22.03 -1.80 -15.68
N THR A 353 23.09 -1.20 -16.21
CA THR A 353 24.25 -0.73 -15.44
C THR A 353 24.02 0.55 -14.65
N ASP A 354 22.92 1.28 -14.92
CA ASP A 354 22.64 2.52 -14.18
C ASP A 354 22.31 2.21 -12.73
N SER A 355 23.05 2.80 -11.79
CA SER A 355 22.83 2.65 -10.36
C SER A 355 21.70 3.57 -9.88
N ILE A 356 20.69 2.99 -9.24
CA ILE A 356 19.59 3.76 -8.64
C ILE A 356 20.12 4.59 -7.47
N ARG A 357 21.04 4.04 -6.66
CA ARG A 357 21.66 4.75 -5.52
C ARG A 357 22.44 5.98 -6.01
N CYS A 358 23.26 5.83 -7.05
CA CYS A 358 24.00 6.99 -7.61
C CYS A 358 23.05 8.05 -8.18
N ALA A 359 21.98 7.63 -8.84
CA ALA A 359 20.98 8.56 -9.36
C ALA A 359 20.24 9.30 -8.23
N ALA A 360 19.85 8.60 -7.16
CA ALA A 360 19.23 9.20 -5.99
C ALA A 360 20.17 10.18 -5.28
N ALA A 361 21.45 9.80 -5.08
CA ALA A 361 22.46 10.67 -4.48
C ALA A 361 22.74 11.94 -5.30
N ASN A 362 22.50 11.93 -6.62
CA ASN A 362 22.58 13.10 -7.50
C ASN A 362 21.23 13.79 -7.73
N ASP A 363 20.25 13.51 -6.88
CA ASP A 363 18.89 14.07 -6.90
C ASP A 363 18.15 13.98 -8.25
N VAL A 364 18.43 12.96 -9.02
CA VAL A 364 17.76 12.71 -10.30
C VAL A 364 16.24 12.56 -10.15
N PHE A 365 15.80 12.15 -8.95
CA PHE A 365 14.39 11.90 -8.64
C PHE A 365 13.74 13.04 -7.86
N SER A 366 14.45 14.15 -7.60
CA SER A 366 13.98 15.30 -6.79
C SER A 366 13.40 14.85 -5.43
N SER A 367 14.09 13.91 -4.80
CA SER A 367 13.65 13.26 -3.56
C SER A 367 14.51 13.61 -2.33
N ILE A 368 15.55 14.43 -2.50
CA ILE A 368 16.41 14.90 -1.42
C ILE A 368 15.73 16.07 -0.71
N PRO A 369 15.76 16.15 0.64
CA PRO A 369 15.29 17.30 1.38
C PRO A 369 16.07 18.58 1.01
N ASP A 370 15.39 19.72 0.99
CA ASP A 370 16.05 21.03 0.91
C ASP A 370 16.68 21.37 2.28
N GLU A 371 17.98 21.45 2.34
CA GLU A 371 18.77 21.71 3.55
C GLU A 371 19.14 23.20 3.72
N SER A 372 18.74 24.08 2.79
CA SER A 372 19.14 25.49 2.75
C SER A 372 18.87 26.27 4.04
N LEU A 373 17.77 25.93 4.75
CA LEU A 373 17.46 26.53 6.04
C LEU A 373 18.38 26.06 7.17
N LEU A 374 18.90 24.83 7.08
CA LEU A 374 19.88 24.33 8.06
C LEU A 374 21.26 24.93 7.80
N ASP A 375 21.62 25.11 6.54
CA ASP A 375 22.90 25.73 6.15
C ASP A 375 23.01 27.16 6.71
N SER A 376 21.89 27.89 6.76
CA SER A 376 21.86 29.25 7.36
C SER A 376 22.22 29.28 8.84
N LEU A 377 22.07 28.19 9.58
CA LEU A 377 22.44 28.09 11.00
C LEU A 377 23.95 27.87 11.20
N SER A 378 24.68 27.49 10.16
CA SER A 378 26.13 27.27 10.19
C SER A 378 26.93 28.51 9.78
N GLU A 379 26.27 29.56 9.30
CA GLU A 379 26.88 30.83 8.87
C GLU A 379 26.95 31.89 10.00
N ASP A 380 26.34 31.62 11.18
CA ASP A 380 26.41 32.47 12.40
C ASP A 380 27.49 31.92 13.36
#